data_eb50b0b1f2760be1d822dda47ae456e3
#
_entry.id   eb50b0b1f2760be1d822dda47ae456e3
#
_cell.length_a   1.000
_cell.length_b   1.000
_cell.length_c   1.000
_cell.angle_alpha   90.00
_cell.angle_beta   90.00
_cell.angle_gamma   90.00
#
_symmetry.space_group_name_H-M   'P 1'
#
loop_
_entity.id
_entity.type
_entity.pdbx_description
1 polymer ?
#
loop_
_entity_poly.entity_id
_entity_poly.type
_entity_poly.pdbx_seq_one_letter_code
_entity_poly.pdbx_strand_id
1 'polypeptide(L)'
;MVKKQKIMLIVMASLFAVLTLLYFLVFAPLLEKKNEEANPTVEPPTLLDGEQLDKDDGKTILMFPYAERKEMKSIEVINQYGSFTCYRSDEDDNFYFKGYEQAPLSADTLASLVVSAGYTGTVERVTEKCEDWGMYGLAEEDEPAYYKLTLLNGTTHEIYIGDLIKSGGGYYARYKDRDALYVLSNTIQSTLLVPLETLVTPYLGMLMDQQSYALTDEFILLKNGETFVYITYDKSTQNSGESVFSVYDMHYPGQYTVNDSKYTEVLLTFCNLQGAATVKVGGTDKMLHEDEEVMAQYGFENVSNAPYELYYRYGDQDSLILFAPSGIEGYYFAYSYLYNLIALVEEATVPYLEWNTKDFISDQLFHESINDVYDIEISGVITNGAGVVEKEIDETFNLRGTGNDIEITPVSTGKPFSTDLIRNFKQFYMVMLLVNIQGYMKTEGVEDYSKLEEIACVKVTMDDGSILEYKYYSYSARRCYVTVNGEGEFYVNKKDVFKLLCDANRAANGLTVDRNMEYSDYVD
;
A
#
# COMPACT_ATOMS: atom_id res chain seq x y z
N MET A 1 -5.03 21.09 -45.35
CA MET A 1 -5.33 19.76 -45.93
C MET A 1 -5.32 19.86 -47.47
N VAL A 2 -4.47 19.07 -48.10
CA VAL A 2 -4.27 19.07 -49.56
C VAL A 2 -5.54 18.56 -50.23
N LYS A 3 -5.92 19.15 -51.38
CA LYS A 3 -7.15 18.85 -52.15
C LYS A 3 -7.37 17.32 -52.35
N LYS A 4 -6.29 16.55 -52.51
CA LYS A 4 -6.29 15.08 -52.61
C LYS A 4 -6.79 14.38 -51.31
N GLN A 5 -6.45 14.90 -50.11
CA GLN A 5 -6.87 14.32 -48.85
C GLN A 5 -8.37 14.55 -48.59
N LYS A 6 -8.91 15.71 -49.01
CA LYS A 6 -10.37 15.96 -48.90
C LYS A 6 -11.17 15.05 -49.83
N ILE A 7 -10.68 14.79 -51.04
CA ILE A 7 -11.37 13.88 -51.98
C ILE A 7 -11.31 12.45 -51.46
N MET A 8 -10.18 12.01 -50.91
CA MET A 8 -10.04 10.68 -50.32
C MET A 8 -10.95 10.48 -49.10
N LEU A 9 -11.12 11.51 -48.26
CA LEU A 9 -11.99 11.47 -47.11
C LEU A 9 -13.47 11.39 -47.49
N ILE A 10 -13.88 12.11 -48.54
CA ILE A 10 -15.26 12.06 -49.09
C ILE A 10 -15.53 10.68 -49.71
N VAL A 11 -14.56 10.10 -50.45
CA VAL A 11 -14.71 8.75 -51.02
C VAL A 11 -14.79 7.68 -49.95
N MET A 12 -13.98 7.77 -48.88
CA MET A 12 -14.09 6.87 -47.73
C MET A 12 -15.43 7.00 -46.98
N ALA A 13 -15.88 8.22 -46.76
CA ALA A 13 -17.16 8.46 -46.10
C ALA A 13 -18.36 7.94 -46.92
N SER A 14 -18.34 8.13 -48.25
CA SER A 14 -19.38 7.59 -49.12
C SER A 14 -19.34 6.05 -49.22
N LEU A 15 -18.15 5.45 -49.22
CA LEU A 15 -17.99 3.99 -49.21
C LEU A 15 -18.52 3.41 -47.89
N PHE A 16 -18.21 4.07 -46.78
CA PHE A 16 -18.72 3.66 -45.46
C PHE A 16 -20.24 3.78 -45.38
N ALA A 17 -20.84 4.87 -45.88
CA ALA A 17 -22.28 5.06 -45.95
C ALA A 17 -22.96 3.98 -46.82
N VAL A 18 -22.38 3.62 -47.96
CA VAL A 18 -22.89 2.54 -48.82
C VAL A 18 -22.80 1.18 -48.15
N LEU A 19 -21.66 0.88 -47.46
CA LEU A 19 -21.53 -0.36 -46.70
C LEU A 19 -22.48 -0.46 -45.52
N THR A 20 -22.73 0.64 -44.82
CA THR A 20 -23.71 0.71 -43.73
C THR A 20 -25.13 0.49 -44.26
N LEU A 21 -25.51 1.11 -45.38
CA LEU A 21 -26.77 0.93 -46.04
C LEU A 21 -26.95 -0.53 -46.54
N LEU A 22 -25.94 -1.13 -47.11
CA LEU A 22 -25.93 -2.54 -47.53
C LEU A 22 -26.08 -3.48 -46.33
N TYR A 23 -25.41 -3.16 -45.22
CA TYR A 23 -25.59 -3.94 -43.99
C TYR A 23 -27.02 -3.91 -43.48
N PHE A 24 -27.64 -2.73 -43.35
CA PHE A 24 -29.02 -2.62 -42.84
C PHE A 24 -30.09 -3.09 -43.82
N LEU A 25 -29.89 -2.90 -45.11
CA LEU A 25 -30.92 -3.29 -46.11
C LEU A 25 -30.84 -4.72 -46.58
N VAL A 26 -29.64 -5.33 -46.51
CA VAL A 26 -29.44 -6.68 -47.07
C VAL A 26 -28.99 -7.69 -46.00
N PHE A 27 -27.98 -7.33 -45.23
CA PHE A 27 -27.39 -8.31 -44.27
C PHE A 27 -28.21 -8.42 -42.98
N ALA A 28 -28.72 -7.31 -42.42
CA ALA A 28 -29.51 -7.40 -41.20
C ALA A 28 -30.79 -8.20 -41.38
N PRO A 29 -31.63 -7.98 -42.44
CA PRO A 29 -32.80 -8.81 -42.67
C PRO A 29 -32.49 -10.26 -43.02
N LEU A 30 -31.34 -10.53 -43.68
CA LEU A 30 -30.90 -11.90 -43.98
C LEU A 30 -30.43 -12.62 -42.72
N LEU A 31 -29.80 -11.91 -41.78
CA LEU A 31 -29.40 -12.45 -40.48
C LEU A 31 -30.62 -12.69 -39.57
N GLU A 32 -31.57 -11.76 -39.56
CA GLU A 32 -32.86 -11.95 -38.85
C GLU A 32 -33.63 -13.16 -39.41
N LYS A 33 -33.76 -13.26 -40.74
CA LYS A 33 -34.43 -14.40 -41.36
C LYS A 33 -33.71 -15.72 -41.16
N LYS A 34 -32.37 -15.72 -41.12
CA LYS A 34 -31.57 -16.91 -40.82
C LYS A 34 -31.66 -17.30 -39.34
N ASN A 35 -31.79 -16.30 -38.42
CA ASN A 35 -32.05 -16.55 -37.00
C ASN A 35 -33.48 -17.03 -36.74
N GLU A 36 -34.50 -16.55 -37.50
CA GLU A 36 -35.84 -17.06 -37.41
C GLU A 36 -35.97 -18.49 -37.96
N GLU A 37 -35.26 -18.82 -39.07
CA GLU A 37 -35.23 -20.19 -39.63
C GLU A 37 -34.37 -21.15 -38.78
N ALA A 38 -33.38 -20.65 -38.02
CA ALA A 38 -32.55 -21.43 -37.11
C ALA A 38 -33.14 -21.63 -35.71
N ASN A 39 -34.18 -20.85 -35.34
CA ASN A 39 -34.93 -21.04 -34.11
C ASN A 39 -36.30 -21.60 -34.44
N PRO A 40 -36.51 -22.91 -34.52
CA PRO A 40 -37.83 -23.46 -34.45
C PRO A 40 -38.45 -22.95 -33.16
N THR A 41 -39.74 -22.59 -33.22
CA THR A 41 -40.53 -22.20 -32.04
C THR A 41 -40.45 -23.38 -31.06
N VAL A 42 -39.46 -23.34 -30.15
CA VAL A 42 -39.36 -24.35 -29.07
C VAL A 42 -40.52 -24.02 -28.15
N GLU A 43 -41.48 -24.93 -28.06
CA GLU A 43 -42.55 -24.81 -27.08
C GLU A 43 -41.91 -24.57 -25.72
N PRO A 44 -42.42 -23.60 -24.92
CA PRO A 44 -41.87 -23.36 -23.61
C PRO A 44 -41.82 -24.66 -22.81
N PRO A 45 -40.74 -24.92 -22.06
CA PRO A 45 -40.64 -26.18 -21.33
C PRO A 45 -41.75 -26.30 -20.30
N THR A 46 -42.32 -27.47 -20.16
CA THR A 46 -43.30 -27.76 -19.09
C THR A 46 -42.61 -27.59 -17.75
N LEU A 47 -43.17 -26.73 -16.88
CA LEU A 47 -42.62 -26.46 -15.56
C LEU A 47 -43.10 -27.46 -14.52
N LEU A 48 -42.23 -27.87 -13.62
CA LEU A 48 -42.60 -28.59 -12.41
C LEU A 48 -43.03 -27.63 -11.33
N ASP A 49 -43.66 -28.14 -10.27
CA ASP A 49 -44.09 -27.29 -9.15
C ASP A 49 -42.91 -26.56 -8.50
N GLY A 50 -43.05 -25.24 -8.36
CA GLY A 50 -42.04 -24.33 -7.86
C GLY A 50 -40.96 -23.91 -8.84
N GLU A 51 -40.91 -24.45 -10.07
CA GLU A 51 -40.07 -23.92 -11.15
C GLU A 51 -40.65 -22.64 -11.75
N GLN A 52 -39.78 -21.80 -12.28
CA GLN A 52 -40.16 -20.63 -13.09
C GLN A 52 -39.29 -20.56 -14.35
N LEU A 53 -39.81 -19.88 -15.37
CA LEU A 53 -38.95 -19.43 -16.46
C LEU A 53 -38.24 -18.14 -16.07
N ASP A 54 -37.00 -18.03 -16.47
CA ASP A 54 -36.28 -16.77 -16.40
C ASP A 54 -37.06 -15.70 -17.19
N LYS A 55 -37.27 -14.54 -16.56
CA LYS A 55 -38.01 -13.43 -17.15
C LYS A 55 -37.27 -12.76 -18.30
N ASP A 56 -35.94 -12.85 -18.32
CA ASP A 56 -35.08 -12.16 -19.27
C ASP A 56 -35.02 -12.90 -20.62
N ASP A 57 -34.98 -14.22 -20.60
CA ASP A 57 -34.94 -15.03 -21.84
C ASP A 57 -36.21 -15.83 -22.15
N GLY A 58 -37.07 -16.02 -21.16
CA GLY A 58 -38.32 -16.77 -21.27
C GLY A 58 -38.14 -18.26 -21.58
N LYS A 59 -36.93 -18.81 -21.40
CA LYS A 59 -36.54 -20.19 -21.79
C LYS A 59 -35.81 -20.96 -20.68
N THR A 60 -34.89 -20.29 -19.97
CA THR A 60 -34.15 -20.91 -18.89
C THR A 60 -35.06 -21.28 -17.74
N ILE A 61 -35.02 -22.53 -17.29
CA ILE A 61 -35.75 -23.00 -16.12
C ILE A 61 -34.97 -22.59 -14.87
N LEU A 62 -35.59 -21.85 -13.96
CA LEU A 62 -35.10 -21.60 -12.61
C LEU A 62 -35.67 -22.69 -11.68
N MET A 63 -34.83 -23.28 -10.85
CA MET A 63 -35.25 -24.31 -9.90
C MET A 63 -36.21 -23.75 -8.83
N PHE A 64 -36.12 -22.46 -8.55
CA PHE A 64 -37.05 -21.67 -7.73
C PHE A 64 -37.04 -20.20 -8.21
N PRO A 65 -38.02 -19.36 -7.81
CA PRO A 65 -38.09 -17.96 -8.21
C PRO A 65 -36.81 -17.22 -7.87
N TYR A 66 -36.27 -16.42 -8.82
CA TYR A 66 -35.07 -15.61 -8.56
C TYR A 66 -35.24 -14.78 -7.29
N ALA A 67 -34.30 -14.94 -6.35
CA ALA A 67 -34.26 -14.21 -5.10
C ALA A 67 -33.30 -13.02 -5.20
N GLU A 68 -33.80 -11.81 -5.00
CA GLU A 68 -32.97 -10.60 -4.98
C GLU A 68 -32.23 -10.46 -3.62
N ARG A 69 -31.06 -9.80 -3.63
CA ARG A 69 -30.27 -9.51 -2.41
C ARG A 69 -31.13 -8.96 -1.25
N LYS A 70 -32.06 -8.05 -1.55
CA LYS A 70 -32.93 -7.42 -0.53
C LYS A 70 -33.90 -8.39 0.15
N GLU A 71 -34.12 -9.57 -0.44
CA GLU A 71 -35.03 -10.61 0.07
C GLU A 71 -34.28 -11.68 0.87
N MET A 72 -32.93 -11.72 0.75
CA MET A 72 -32.11 -12.75 1.38
C MET A 72 -31.84 -12.45 2.83
N LYS A 73 -31.92 -13.49 3.67
CA LYS A 73 -31.54 -13.47 5.08
C LYS A 73 -30.21 -14.19 5.31
N SER A 74 -30.02 -15.38 4.75
CA SER A 74 -28.77 -16.12 4.87
C SER A 74 -28.55 -17.10 3.73
N ILE A 75 -27.28 -17.41 3.47
CA ILE A 75 -26.77 -18.43 2.56
C ILE A 75 -25.85 -19.33 3.38
N GLU A 76 -26.31 -20.55 3.65
CA GLU A 76 -25.52 -21.59 4.34
C GLU A 76 -24.92 -22.49 3.27
N VAL A 77 -23.61 -22.76 3.33
CA VAL A 77 -22.87 -23.60 2.37
C VAL A 77 -22.10 -24.67 3.10
N ILE A 78 -22.18 -25.90 2.59
CA ILE A 78 -21.31 -27.02 2.95
C ILE A 78 -20.70 -27.54 1.66
N ASN A 79 -19.39 -27.62 1.59
CA ASN A 79 -18.67 -28.14 0.43
C ASN A 79 -17.42 -28.92 0.87
N GLN A 80 -16.64 -29.40 -0.08
CA GLN A 80 -15.44 -30.20 0.17
C GLN A 80 -14.35 -29.51 1.00
N TYR A 81 -14.43 -28.19 1.19
CA TYR A 81 -13.49 -27.39 1.97
C TYR A 81 -13.99 -27.08 3.38
N GLY A 82 -15.24 -27.38 3.69
CA GLY A 82 -15.88 -27.13 4.97
C GLY A 82 -17.24 -26.44 4.84
N SER A 83 -17.60 -25.65 5.84
CA SER A 83 -18.88 -24.95 5.86
C SER A 83 -18.72 -23.49 6.23
N PHE A 84 -19.56 -22.64 5.66
CA PHE A 84 -19.70 -21.24 6.06
C PHE A 84 -21.16 -20.78 5.93
N THR A 85 -21.49 -19.73 6.66
CA THR A 85 -22.79 -19.07 6.55
C THR A 85 -22.57 -17.58 6.34
N CYS A 86 -23.02 -17.08 5.18
CA CYS A 86 -23.16 -15.66 4.93
C CYS A 86 -24.56 -15.22 5.38
N TYR A 87 -24.67 -14.26 6.28
CA TYR A 87 -25.94 -13.81 6.82
C TYR A 87 -26.05 -12.29 6.81
N ARG A 88 -27.30 -11.81 6.70
CA ARG A 88 -27.64 -10.40 6.80
C ARG A 88 -27.80 -10.02 8.26
N SER A 89 -27.11 -8.99 8.72
CA SER A 89 -27.25 -8.42 10.04
C SER A 89 -28.59 -7.66 10.18
N ASP A 90 -29.27 -7.84 11.31
CA ASP A 90 -30.48 -7.09 11.64
C ASP A 90 -30.16 -5.65 12.10
N GLU A 91 -28.88 -5.34 12.38
CA GLU A 91 -28.46 -4.04 12.91
C GLU A 91 -28.20 -3.00 11.82
N ASP A 92 -27.54 -3.40 10.72
CA ASP A 92 -27.05 -2.49 9.69
C ASP A 92 -27.38 -2.92 8.26
N ASP A 93 -28.14 -4.03 8.10
CA ASP A 93 -28.50 -4.61 6.80
C ASP A 93 -27.31 -5.11 5.96
N ASN A 94 -26.10 -5.14 6.54
CA ASN A 94 -24.90 -5.67 5.86
C ASN A 94 -24.82 -7.19 5.98
N PHE A 95 -24.00 -7.79 5.12
CA PHE A 95 -23.75 -9.22 5.12
C PHE A 95 -22.41 -9.53 5.75
N TYR A 96 -22.39 -10.56 6.59
CA TYR A 96 -21.21 -11.05 7.32
C TYR A 96 -21.09 -12.57 7.22
N PHE A 97 -19.89 -13.09 7.42
CA PHE A 97 -19.70 -14.52 7.62
C PHE A 97 -19.83 -14.83 9.11
N LYS A 98 -20.75 -15.74 9.44
CA LYS A 98 -21.04 -16.12 10.83
C LYS A 98 -19.81 -16.73 11.51
N GLY A 99 -19.40 -16.14 12.64
CA GLY A 99 -18.20 -16.50 13.37
C GLY A 99 -16.90 -15.94 12.77
N TYR A 100 -17.01 -15.06 11.76
CA TYR A 100 -15.92 -14.36 11.06
C TYR A 100 -16.34 -12.94 10.70
N GLU A 101 -17.09 -12.28 11.58
CA GLU A 101 -17.74 -10.99 11.31
C GLU A 101 -16.74 -9.86 11.01
N GLN A 102 -15.50 -9.96 11.54
CA GLN A 102 -14.42 -9.04 11.25
C GLN A 102 -13.77 -9.24 9.86
N ALA A 103 -14.03 -10.40 9.20
CA ALA A 103 -13.44 -10.70 7.92
C ALA A 103 -14.01 -9.78 6.81
N PRO A 104 -13.17 -9.08 6.03
CA PRO A 104 -13.66 -8.14 5.04
C PRO A 104 -14.30 -8.87 3.84
N LEU A 105 -15.49 -8.43 3.49
CA LEU A 105 -16.26 -8.93 2.35
C LEU A 105 -16.47 -7.81 1.34
N SER A 106 -15.87 -7.91 0.16
CA SER A 106 -16.06 -6.91 -0.88
C SER A 106 -17.47 -6.94 -1.47
N ALA A 107 -17.93 -5.79 -1.96
CA ALA A 107 -19.23 -5.67 -2.63
C ALA A 107 -19.34 -6.61 -3.84
N ASP A 108 -18.26 -6.79 -4.60
CA ASP A 108 -18.23 -7.65 -5.80
C ASP A 108 -18.31 -9.14 -5.44
N THR A 109 -17.57 -9.56 -4.39
CA THR A 109 -17.65 -10.94 -3.88
C THR A 109 -19.05 -11.24 -3.35
N LEU A 110 -19.62 -10.32 -2.56
CA LEU A 110 -20.99 -10.45 -2.07
C LEU A 110 -21.99 -10.52 -3.20
N ALA A 111 -21.89 -9.63 -4.20
CA ALA A 111 -22.78 -9.66 -5.36
C ALA A 111 -22.69 -11.00 -6.11
N SER A 112 -21.48 -11.52 -6.30
CA SER A 112 -21.27 -12.82 -6.95
C SER A 112 -21.86 -13.97 -6.15
N LEU A 113 -21.66 -14.00 -4.82
CA LEU A 113 -22.23 -15.03 -3.93
C LEU A 113 -23.76 -14.97 -3.92
N VAL A 114 -24.34 -13.77 -3.79
CA VAL A 114 -25.79 -13.52 -3.80
C VAL A 114 -26.42 -13.96 -5.12
N VAL A 115 -25.81 -13.60 -6.26
CA VAL A 115 -26.29 -14.02 -7.58
C VAL A 115 -26.21 -15.52 -7.72
N SER A 116 -25.10 -16.16 -7.34
CA SER A 116 -24.95 -17.61 -7.44
C SER A 116 -25.95 -18.37 -6.58
N ALA A 117 -26.27 -17.87 -5.40
CA ALA A 117 -27.25 -18.51 -4.52
C ALA A 117 -28.71 -18.21 -4.90
N GLY A 118 -28.98 -17.01 -5.41
CA GLY A 118 -30.34 -16.55 -5.75
C GLY A 118 -30.80 -16.86 -7.15
N TYR A 119 -29.84 -17.00 -8.10
CA TYR A 119 -30.15 -17.34 -9.48
C TYR A 119 -29.77 -18.80 -9.76
N THR A 120 -30.79 -19.65 -9.87
CA THR A 120 -30.66 -21.08 -10.11
C THR A 120 -31.03 -21.48 -11.54
N GLY A 121 -30.60 -20.66 -12.50
CA GLY A 121 -30.78 -20.92 -13.92
C GLY A 121 -30.12 -22.24 -14.34
N THR A 122 -30.92 -23.16 -14.82
CA THR A 122 -30.43 -24.46 -15.26
C THR A 122 -29.92 -24.38 -16.68
N VAL A 123 -28.77 -25.01 -16.94
CA VAL A 123 -28.28 -25.27 -18.30
C VAL A 123 -29.21 -26.29 -18.96
N GLU A 124 -29.64 -27.30 -18.18
CA GLU A 124 -30.51 -28.38 -18.64
C GLU A 124 -31.25 -28.99 -17.45
N ARG A 125 -32.53 -29.34 -17.63
CA ARG A 125 -33.21 -30.33 -16.81
C ARG A 125 -33.08 -31.69 -17.49
N VAL A 126 -32.20 -32.55 -16.92
CA VAL A 126 -31.81 -33.82 -17.51
C VAL A 126 -32.98 -34.81 -17.50
N THR A 127 -33.71 -34.89 -16.38
CA THR A 127 -34.90 -35.72 -16.21
C THR A 127 -35.80 -35.15 -15.13
N GLU A 128 -37.11 -35.42 -15.27
CA GLU A 128 -38.13 -35.08 -14.26
C GLU A 128 -38.14 -36.05 -13.08
N LYS A 129 -37.58 -37.29 -13.28
CA LYS A 129 -37.47 -38.28 -12.25
C LYS A 129 -36.13 -39.00 -12.36
N CYS A 130 -35.28 -38.80 -11.40
CA CYS A 130 -34.00 -39.46 -11.25
C CYS A 130 -34.20 -40.75 -10.40
N GLU A 131 -33.76 -41.88 -10.90
CA GLU A 131 -33.87 -43.16 -10.20
C GLU A 131 -32.58 -43.55 -9.46
N ASP A 132 -31.42 -43.01 -9.89
CA ASP A 132 -30.10 -43.33 -9.34
C ASP A 132 -29.29 -42.02 -9.16
N TRP A 133 -29.28 -41.48 -7.96
CA TRP A 133 -28.58 -40.25 -7.61
C TRP A 133 -27.05 -40.45 -7.54
N GLY A 134 -26.57 -41.69 -7.23
CA GLY A 134 -25.13 -41.96 -7.13
C GLY A 134 -24.40 -41.84 -8.46
N MET A 135 -25.10 -42.02 -9.61
CA MET A 135 -24.51 -41.79 -10.94
C MET A 135 -24.07 -40.34 -11.18
N TYR A 136 -24.53 -39.41 -10.37
CA TYR A 136 -24.37 -37.96 -10.52
C TYR A 136 -23.68 -37.31 -9.32
N GLY A 137 -23.16 -38.11 -8.36
CA GLY A 137 -22.57 -37.62 -7.14
C GLY A 137 -23.58 -36.90 -6.21
N LEU A 138 -24.85 -37.33 -6.23
CA LEU A 138 -25.96 -36.70 -5.49
C LEU A 138 -26.62 -37.67 -4.49
N ALA A 139 -26.12 -38.89 -4.32
CA ALA A 139 -26.57 -39.77 -3.26
C ALA A 139 -26.01 -39.28 -1.90
N GLU A 140 -26.63 -39.67 -0.80
CA GLU A 140 -26.22 -39.25 0.53
C GLU A 140 -24.80 -39.75 0.88
N GLU A 141 -24.44 -40.95 0.40
CA GLU A 141 -23.10 -41.53 0.55
C GLU A 141 -22.00 -40.79 -0.23
N ASP A 142 -22.36 -39.99 -1.22
CA ASP A 142 -21.42 -39.16 -2.02
C ASP A 142 -21.07 -37.86 -1.32
N GLU A 143 -21.75 -37.53 -0.22
CA GLU A 143 -21.59 -36.25 0.51
C GLU A 143 -21.61 -35.03 -0.41
N PRO A 144 -22.66 -34.85 -1.24
CA PRO A 144 -22.72 -33.76 -2.21
C PRO A 144 -22.57 -32.41 -1.55
N ALA A 145 -21.97 -31.48 -2.25
CA ALA A 145 -21.98 -30.08 -1.78
C ALA A 145 -23.43 -29.60 -1.66
N TYR A 146 -23.66 -28.71 -0.71
CA TYR A 146 -25.01 -28.28 -0.36
C TYR A 146 -25.02 -26.78 -0.07
N TYR A 147 -26.05 -26.09 -0.51
CA TYR A 147 -26.35 -24.77 0.03
C TYR A 147 -27.84 -24.60 0.33
N LYS A 148 -28.11 -23.76 1.31
CA LYS A 148 -29.45 -23.38 1.74
C LYS A 148 -29.57 -21.86 1.75
N LEU A 149 -30.44 -21.37 0.90
CA LEU A 149 -30.86 -19.97 0.87
C LEU A 149 -32.07 -19.77 1.77
N THR A 150 -31.99 -18.86 2.74
CA THR A 150 -33.13 -18.46 3.58
C THR A 150 -33.52 -17.03 3.21
N LEU A 151 -34.79 -16.79 2.95
CA LEU A 151 -35.34 -15.46 2.67
C LEU A 151 -35.88 -14.80 3.93
N LEU A 152 -36.03 -13.46 3.90
CA LEU A 152 -36.59 -12.68 5.03
C LEU A 152 -38.03 -13.06 5.39
N ASN A 153 -38.81 -13.57 4.44
CA ASN A 153 -40.18 -14.08 4.66
C ASN A 153 -40.22 -15.48 5.31
N GLY A 154 -39.04 -16.09 5.56
CA GLY A 154 -38.91 -17.41 6.13
C GLY A 154 -38.90 -18.57 5.12
N THR A 155 -39.06 -18.30 3.82
CA THR A 155 -38.94 -19.31 2.77
C THR A 155 -37.51 -19.81 2.70
N THR A 156 -37.34 -21.13 2.50
CA THR A 156 -36.01 -21.77 2.34
C THR A 156 -35.93 -22.51 1.01
N HIS A 157 -34.77 -22.44 0.39
CA HIS A 157 -34.43 -23.22 -0.82
C HIS A 157 -33.15 -24.01 -0.53
N GLU A 158 -33.19 -25.33 -0.73
CA GLU A 158 -32.10 -26.24 -0.41
C GLU A 158 -31.70 -26.98 -1.68
N ILE A 159 -30.42 -26.85 -2.07
CA ILE A 159 -29.88 -27.38 -3.31
C ILE A 159 -28.63 -28.24 -3.00
N TYR A 160 -28.62 -29.43 -3.53
CA TYR A 160 -27.47 -30.33 -3.55
C TYR A 160 -26.77 -30.23 -4.88
N ILE A 161 -25.43 -30.19 -4.86
CA ILE A 161 -24.55 -30.05 -6.01
C ILE A 161 -23.63 -31.27 -6.04
N GLY A 162 -23.73 -32.05 -7.10
CA GLY A 162 -22.96 -33.27 -7.34
C GLY A 162 -21.80 -33.05 -8.30
N ASP A 163 -21.54 -34.06 -9.14
CA ASP A 163 -20.39 -34.10 -10.03
C ASP A 163 -20.43 -33.01 -11.13
N LEU A 164 -19.24 -32.59 -11.56
CA LEU A 164 -19.06 -31.78 -12.76
C LEU A 164 -19.44 -32.61 -13.99
N ILE A 165 -20.27 -32.09 -14.88
CA ILE A 165 -20.60 -32.78 -16.14
C ILE A 165 -19.36 -32.95 -17.02
N LYS A 166 -19.29 -34.01 -17.81
CA LYS A 166 -18.12 -34.34 -18.65
C LYS A 166 -17.71 -33.24 -19.64
N SER A 167 -18.64 -32.40 -20.05
CA SER A 167 -18.37 -31.25 -20.93
C SER A 167 -17.73 -30.07 -20.20
N GLY A 168 -17.69 -30.06 -18.86
CA GLY A 168 -17.18 -28.97 -18.03
C GLY A 168 -18.09 -27.75 -17.92
N GLY A 169 -19.29 -27.76 -18.52
CA GLY A 169 -20.19 -26.62 -18.58
C GLY A 169 -21.08 -26.41 -17.36
N GLY A 170 -21.07 -27.33 -16.40
CA GLY A 170 -21.94 -27.25 -15.23
C GLY A 170 -21.83 -28.40 -14.29
N TYR A 171 -22.59 -28.37 -13.21
CA TYR A 171 -22.64 -29.38 -12.17
C TYR A 171 -24.03 -30.01 -12.11
N TYR A 172 -24.11 -31.32 -11.91
CA TYR A 172 -25.38 -31.96 -11.59
C TYR A 172 -25.92 -31.38 -10.27
N ALA A 173 -27.25 -31.20 -10.23
CA ALA A 173 -27.88 -30.61 -9.06
C ALA A 173 -29.27 -31.17 -8.81
N ARG A 174 -29.66 -31.16 -7.54
CA ARG A 174 -30.98 -31.56 -7.06
C ARG A 174 -31.55 -30.48 -6.14
N TYR A 175 -32.81 -30.12 -6.38
CA TYR A 175 -33.58 -29.33 -5.40
C TYR A 175 -34.17 -30.32 -4.37
N LYS A 176 -34.07 -30.00 -3.09
CA LYS A 176 -34.65 -30.80 -2.00
C LYS A 176 -36.15 -31.05 -2.28
N ASP A 177 -36.59 -32.26 -1.97
CA ASP A 177 -37.97 -32.69 -2.13
C ASP A 177 -38.50 -32.71 -3.58
N ARG A 178 -37.60 -32.67 -4.58
CA ARG A 178 -37.93 -32.81 -5.99
C ARG A 178 -37.12 -33.95 -6.64
N ASP A 179 -37.79 -34.81 -7.40
CA ASP A 179 -37.13 -35.97 -8.05
C ASP A 179 -36.38 -35.62 -9.34
N ALA A 180 -36.48 -34.36 -9.81
CA ALA A 180 -35.85 -33.94 -11.05
C ALA A 180 -34.36 -33.70 -10.90
N LEU A 181 -33.60 -34.14 -11.92
CA LEU A 181 -32.15 -33.89 -12.04
C LEU A 181 -31.91 -32.70 -12.95
N TYR A 182 -31.06 -31.78 -12.51
CA TYR A 182 -30.68 -30.55 -13.19
C TYR A 182 -29.19 -30.48 -13.45
N VAL A 183 -28.79 -29.58 -14.34
CA VAL A 183 -27.42 -29.09 -14.48
C VAL A 183 -27.42 -27.60 -14.22
N LEU A 184 -26.72 -27.14 -13.19
CA LEU A 184 -26.45 -25.74 -12.94
C LEU A 184 -25.19 -25.29 -13.68
N SER A 185 -25.10 -24.00 -14.01
CA SER A 185 -23.93 -23.42 -14.63
C SER A 185 -22.67 -23.58 -13.74
N ASN A 186 -21.50 -23.75 -14.36
CA ASN A 186 -20.23 -23.80 -13.65
C ASN A 186 -19.82 -22.49 -12.94
N THR A 187 -20.59 -21.41 -13.10
CA THR A 187 -20.38 -20.12 -12.37
C THR A 187 -20.43 -20.27 -10.86
N ILE A 188 -21.16 -21.28 -10.35
CA ILE A 188 -21.21 -21.59 -8.92
C ILE A 188 -19.87 -22.08 -8.35
N GLN A 189 -18.94 -22.50 -9.20
CA GLN A 189 -17.63 -23.02 -8.79
C GLN A 189 -16.79 -21.97 -8.06
N SER A 190 -16.90 -20.71 -8.46
CA SER A 190 -16.11 -19.61 -7.88
C SER A 190 -16.72 -18.98 -6.64
N THR A 191 -17.89 -19.46 -6.18
CA THR A 191 -18.62 -18.85 -5.06
C THR A 191 -19.11 -19.86 -4.04
N LEU A 192 -19.82 -20.92 -4.48
CA LEU A 192 -20.41 -21.92 -3.59
C LEU A 192 -19.52 -23.14 -3.35
N LEU A 193 -18.57 -23.42 -4.27
CA LEU A 193 -17.69 -24.59 -4.23
C LEU A 193 -16.22 -24.23 -3.93
N VAL A 194 -16.01 -23.15 -3.17
CA VAL A 194 -14.68 -22.65 -2.74
C VAL A 194 -14.56 -22.63 -1.22
N PRO A 195 -13.34 -22.62 -0.67
CA PRO A 195 -13.14 -22.38 0.75
C PRO A 195 -13.51 -20.93 1.12
N LEU A 196 -13.85 -20.70 2.39
CA LEU A 196 -14.21 -19.39 2.91
C LEU A 196 -13.14 -18.32 2.60
N GLU A 197 -11.88 -18.69 2.71
CA GLU A 197 -10.73 -17.82 2.46
C GLU A 197 -10.77 -17.15 1.08
N THR A 198 -11.29 -17.84 0.06
CA THR A 198 -11.43 -17.28 -1.30
C THR A 198 -12.48 -16.16 -1.38
N LEU A 199 -13.46 -16.17 -0.48
CA LEU A 199 -14.53 -15.17 -0.43
C LEU A 199 -14.16 -13.95 0.43
N VAL A 200 -13.15 -14.06 1.27
CA VAL A 200 -12.67 -12.98 2.14
C VAL A 200 -11.66 -12.12 1.37
N THR A 201 -11.94 -10.83 1.31
CA THR A 201 -11.02 -9.87 0.68
C THR A 201 -9.74 -9.74 1.52
N PRO A 202 -8.54 -9.87 0.95
CA PRO A 202 -7.28 -9.88 1.69
C PRO A 202 -6.83 -8.48 2.14
N TYR A 203 -7.72 -7.68 2.74
CA TYR A 203 -7.33 -6.40 3.35
C TYR A 203 -6.53 -6.65 4.61
N LEU A 204 -5.44 -5.90 4.78
CA LEU A 204 -4.52 -6.03 5.91
C LEU A 204 -4.48 -4.76 6.76
N GLY A 205 -4.53 -3.60 6.12
CA GLY A 205 -4.48 -2.30 6.76
C GLY A 205 -5.85 -1.64 6.90
N MET A 206 -5.89 -0.54 7.65
CA MET A 206 -7.08 0.30 7.74
C MET A 206 -7.45 0.84 6.36
N LEU A 207 -8.75 0.84 6.05
CA LEU A 207 -9.27 1.50 4.86
C LEU A 207 -9.40 3.00 5.14
N MET A 208 -8.52 3.80 4.54
CA MET A 208 -8.48 5.25 4.68
C MET A 208 -8.77 5.92 3.35
N ASP A 209 -9.39 7.09 3.40
CA ASP A 209 -9.53 7.91 2.18
C ASP A 209 -8.18 8.53 1.76
N GLN A 210 -8.08 8.92 0.48
CA GLN A 210 -6.84 9.44 -0.10
C GLN A 210 -6.36 10.78 0.50
N GLN A 211 -7.15 11.43 1.34
CA GLN A 211 -6.76 12.69 1.99
C GLN A 211 -6.23 12.44 3.41
N SER A 212 -6.63 11.33 4.02
CA SER A 212 -6.33 11.02 5.42
C SER A 212 -5.01 10.29 5.64
N TYR A 213 -4.50 9.51 4.68
CA TYR A 213 -3.30 8.69 4.89
C TYR A 213 -2.06 9.53 5.26
N ALA A 214 -1.90 10.72 4.68
CA ALA A 214 -0.78 11.61 4.97
C ALA A 214 -0.81 12.18 6.40
N LEU A 215 -1.92 12.02 7.12
CA LEU A 215 -2.12 12.48 8.49
C LEU A 215 -1.97 11.33 9.51
N THR A 216 -1.33 10.23 9.12
CA THR A 216 -1.03 9.11 10.04
C THR A 216 -0.21 9.61 11.21
N ASP A 217 -0.77 9.51 12.41
CA ASP A 217 -0.18 10.08 13.62
C ASP A 217 1.14 9.41 14.00
N GLU A 218 1.24 8.09 13.78
CA GLU A 218 2.36 7.29 14.25
C GLU A 218 2.61 6.11 13.30
N PHE A 219 3.87 5.86 13.00
CA PHE A 219 4.35 4.75 12.19
C PHE A 219 5.59 4.15 12.85
N ILE A 220 5.55 2.86 13.12
CA ILE A 220 6.68 2.12 13.68
C ILE A 220 6.90 0.86 12.84
N LEU A 221 8.11 0.69 12.32
CA LEU A 221 8.56 -0.54 11.69
C LEU A 221 9.59 -1.21 12.59
N LEU A 222 9.32 -2.46 13.00
CA LEU A 222 10.28 -3.29 13.70
C LEU A 222 10.81 -4.36 12.74
N LYS A 223 12.08 -4.73 12.94
CA LYS A 223 12.73 -5.85 12.26
C LYS A 223 13.31 -6.79 13.32
N ASN A 224 12.84 -8.04 13.32
CA ASN A 224 13.20 -9.06 14.32
C ASN A 224 13.00 -8.57 15.78
N GLY A 225 11.88 -7.88 16.04
CA GLY A 225 11.52 -7.35 17.35
C GLY A 225 12.26 -6.09 17.78
N GLU A 226 13.18 -5.56 16.98
CA GLU A 226 13.89 -4.32 17.26
C GLU A 226 13.29 -3.17 16.43
N THR A 227 13.03 -2.02 17.06
CA THR A 227 12.59 -0.82 16.34
C THR A 227 13.61 -0.47 15.28
N PHE A 228 13.17 -0.38 14.04
CA PHE A 228 13.99 -0.01 12.89
C PHE A 228 13.75 1.44 12.48
N VAL A 229 12.47 1.87 12.43
CA VAL A 229 12.07 3.26 12.14
C VAL A 229 10.87 3.61 13.01
N TYR A 230 10.90 4.82 13.61
CA TYR A 230 9.78 5.43 14.31
C TYR A 230 9.59 6.87 13.82
N ILE A 231 8.42 7.15 13.24
CA ILE A 231 8.07 8.44 12.65
C ILE A 231 6.69 8.86 13.16
N THR A 232 6.54 10.15 13.49
CA THR A 232 5.24 10.75 13.85
C THR A 232 4.92 11.92 12.92
N TYR A 233 3.63 12.26 12.82
CA TYR A 233 3.16 13.45 12.12
C TYR A 233 3.21 14.66 13.05
N ASP A 234 3.88 15.73 12.63
CA ASP A 234 3.91 16.98 13.37
C ASP A 234 2.65 17.82 13.12
N LYS A 235 1.71 17.73 14.03
CA LYS A 235 0.44 18.47 13.98
C LYS A 235 0.60 20.00 14.06
N SER A 236 1.74 20.50 14.57
CA SER A 236 1.99 21.93 14.71
C SER A 236 2.17 22.62 13.36
N THR A 237 2.65 21.87 12.35
CA THR A 237 2.91 22.37 11.00
C THR A 237 1.63 22.63 10.21
N GLN A 238 0.52 21.99 10.57
CA GLN A 238 -0.74 21.98 9.79
C GLN A 238 -1.35 23.36 9.55
N ASN A 239 -1.07 24.35 10.41
CA ASN A 239 -1.66 25.69 10.36
C ASN A 239 -0.61 26.83 10.48
N SER A 240 0.68 26.52 10.52
CA SER A 240 1.72 27.53 10.76
C SER A 240 1.90 28.50 9.60
N GLY A 241 1.57 28.08 8.37
CA GLY A 241 1.86 28.85 7.14
C GLY A 241 3.36 29.00 6.89
N GLU A 242 4.20 28.35 7.67
CA GLU A 242 5.65 28.33 7.56
C GLU A 242 6.10 27.25 6.59
N SER A 243 7.19 27.50 5.89
CA SER A 243 7.79 26.52 4.99
C SER A 243 8.66 25.59 5.83
N VAL A 244 8.21 24.38 6.09
CA VAL A 244 8.98 23.35 6.78
C VAL A 244 9.59 22.37 5.76
N PHE A 245 10.70 21.74 6.11
CA PHE A 245 11.36 20.75 5.25
C PHE A 245 10.67 19.39 5.28
N SER A 246 10.05 19.03 6.39
CA SER A 246 9.21 17.87 6.56
C SER A 246 8.07 18.20 7.52
N VAL A 247 6.93 17.55 7.34
CA VAL A 247 5.80 17.55 8.27
C VAL A 247 5.82 16.33 9.19
N TYR A 248 6.89 15.57 9.14
CA TYR A 248 7.07 14.35 9.93
C TYR A 248 8.35 14.39 10.74
N ASP A 249 8.28 13.92 11.97
CA ASP A 249 9.39 13.80 12.91
C ASP A 249 9.88 12.35 13.00
N MET A 250 11.15 12.13 12.71
CA MET A 250 11.78 10.83 12.95
C MET A 250 12.37 10.78 14.36
N HIS A 251 11.94 9.81 15.15
CA HIS A 251 12.40 9.58 16.52
C HIS A 251 13.45 8.48 16.63
N TYR A 252 13.45 7.52 15.69
CA TYR A 252 14.40 6.42 15.63
C TYR A 252 14.74 6.08 14.17
N PRO A 253 16.00 5.77 13.82
CA PRO A 253 17.18 5.55 14.69
C PRO A 253 17.87 6.82 15.16
N GLY A 254 17.48 7.97 14.73
CA GLY A 254 18.02 9.28 15.09
C GLY A 254 17.11 10.39 14.58
N GLN A 255 17.41 11.62 14.93
CA GLN A 255 16.65 12.82 14.50
C GLN A 255 17.09 13.24 13.09
N TYR A 256 16.61 12.51 12.08
CA TYR A 256 16.84 12.83 10.67
C TYR A 256 15.61 13.47 10.04
N THR A 257 15.81 14.34 9.06
CA THR A 257 14.69 14.88 8.27
C THR A 257 14.09 13.79 7.40
N VAL A 258 12.79 13.56 7.56
CA VAL A 258 12.06 12.58 6.75
C VAL A 258 11.99 13.04 5.28
N ASN A 259 12.10 12.12 4.35
CA ASN A 259 11.80 12.38 2.95
C ASN A 259 10.29 12.24 2.74
N ASP A 260 9.57 13.34 2.84
CA ASP A 260 8.11 13.38 2.78
C ASP A 260 7.53 12.66 1.56
N SER A 261 8.16 12.81 0.39
CA SER A 261 7.68 12.18 -0.84
C SER A 261 7.75 10.66 -0.75
N LYS A 262 8.89 10.10 -0.35
CA LYS A 262 9.06 8.65 -0.20
C LYS A 262 8.23 8.08 0.94
N TYR A 263 8.17 8.80 2.06
CA TYR A 263 7.39 8.36 3.21
C TYR A 263 5.89 8.40 2.92
N THR A 264 5.41 9.39 2.19
CA THR A 264 4.02 9.47 1.73
C THR A 264 3.66 8.26 0.83
N GLU A 265 4.59 7.78 -0.03
CA GLU A 265 4.39 6.56 -0.81
C GLU A 265 4.23 5.33 0.10
N VAL A 266 5.02 5.22 1.18
CA VAL A 266 4.87 4.18 2.20
C VAL A 266 3.49 4.25 2.84
N LEU A 267 3.09 5.42 3.33
CA LEU A 267 1.78 5.64 3.96
C LEU A 267 0.63 5.26 3.03
N LEU A 268 0.70 5.66 1.76
CA LEU A 268 -0.31 5.33 0.76
C LEU A 268 -0.44 3.81 0.56
N THR A 269 0.68 3.08 0.61
CA THR A 269 0.69 1.64 0.42
C THR A 269 0.03 0.90 1.58
N PHE A 270 0.43 1.18 2.83
CA PHE A 270 -0.04 0.37 3.96
C PHE A 270 -1.44 0.73 4.44
N CYS A 271 -1.90 1.98 4.28
CA CYS A 271 -3.25 2.38 4.71
C CYS A 271 -4.39 1.65 3.98
N ASN A 272 -4.14 1.17 2.77
CA ASN A 272 -5.09 0.37 1.98
C ASN A 272 -4.45 -0.94 1.54
N LEU A 273 -3.55 -1.49 2.35
CA LEU A 273 -2.79 -2.68 1.98
C LEU A 273 -3.72 -3.87 1.75
N GLN A 274 -3.64 -4.41 0.55
CA GLN A 274 -4.36 -5.60 0.12
C GLN A 274 -3.37 -6.65 -0.37
N GLY A 275 -3.54 -7.88 0.11
CA GLY A 275 -2.80 -9.04 -0.40
C GLY A 275 -3.32 -9.52 -1.75
N ALA A 276 -2.57 -10.44 -2.36
CA ALA A 276 -2.97 -11.13 -3.58
C ALA A 276 -4.05 -12.19 -3.31
N ALA A 277 -4.03 -12.82 -2.13
CA ALA A 277 -5.01 -13.81 -1.72
C ALA A 277 -5.06 -13.95 -0.19
N THR A 278 -6.24 -14.19 0.37
CA THR A 278 -6.39 -14.64 1.75
C THR A 278 -6.06 -16.13 1.84
N VAL A 279 -5.20 -16.51 2.76
CA VAL A 279 -4.77 -17.91 2.94
C VAL A 279 -5.29 -18.54 4.23
N LYS A 280 -5.64 -17.70 5.23
CA LYS A 280 -6.27 -18.14 6.48
C LYS A 280 -7.12 -17.04 7.07
N VAL A 281 -8.28 -17.41 7.61
CA VAL A 281 -9.16 -16.50 8.34
C VAL A 281 -9.35 -17.03 9.76
N GLY A 282 -9.16 -16.19 10.75
CA GLY A 282 -9.45 -16.49 12.16
C GLY A 282 -10.90 -16.23 12.50
N GLY A 283 -11.44 -16.99 13.45
CA GLY A 283 -12.79 -16.78 13.95
C GLY A 283 -12.88 -15.52 14.85
N THR A 284 -14.12 -15.06 15.05
CA THR A 284 -14.41 -13.92 15.94
C THR A 284 -14.11 -14.25 17.43
N ASP A 285 -14.26 -15.52 17.80
CA ASP A 285 -14.08 -15.95 19.20
C ASP A 285 -12.61 -16.16 19.60
N LYS A 286 -11.69 -16.33 18.63
CA LYS A 286 -10.28 -16.59 18.85
C LYS A 286 -9.42 -15.94 17.77
N MET A 287 -8.47 -15.13 18.21
CA MET A 287 -7.51 -14.54 17.28
C MET A 287 -6.48 -15.57 16.81
N LEU A 288 -6.06 -15.51 15.54
CA LEU A 288 -5.06 -16.44 14.99
C LEU A 288 -3.73 -16.40 15.76
N HIS A 289 -3.31 -15.23 16.21
CA HIS A 289 -2.06 -15.08 16.98
C HIS A 289 -2.06 -15.78 18.35
N GLU A 290 -3.24 -16.22 18.85
CA GLU A 290 -3.36 -17.05 20.04
C GLU A 290 -3.16 -18.54 19.73
N ASP A 291 -2.98 -18.91 18.46
CA ASP A 291 -2.77 -20.29 18.01
C ASP A 291 -1.37 -20.44 17.43
N GLU A 292 -0.42 -20.77 18.29
CA GLU A 292 1.01 -20.89 17.93
C GLU A 292 1.25 -21.92 16.80
N GLU A 293 0.46 -23.01 16.75
CA GLU A 293 0.63 -24.04 15.73
C GLU A 293 0.18 -23.52 14.35
N VAL A 294 -0.91 -22.77 14.29
CA VAL A 294 -1.39 -22.14 13.07
C VAL A 294 -0.41 -21.06 12.62
N MET A 295 0.00 -20.17 13.51
CA MET A 295 0.91 -19.07 13.18
C MET A 295 2.26 -19.57 12.69
N ALA A 296 2.81 -20.63 13.29
CA ALA A 296 4.08 -21.23 12.87
C ALA A 296 4.05 -21.77 11.43
N GLN A 297 2.89 -22.27 10.95
CA GLN A 297 2.73 -22.75 9.56
C GLN A 297 2.95 -21.63 8.52
N TYR A 298 2.79 -20.37 8.93
CA TYR A 298 2.94 -19.19 8.08
C TYR A 298 4.19 -18.36 8.42
N GLY A 299 5.16 -18.96 9.13
CA GLY A 299 6.44 -18.33 9.45
C GLY A 299 6.41 -17.37 10.63
N PHE A 300 5.34 -17.37 11.43
CA PHE A 300 5.21 -16.59 12.67
C PHE A 300 5.44 -17.48 13.89
N GLU A 301 6.63 -18.10 13.98
CA GLU A 301 7.00 -19.00 15.11
C GLU A 301 6.99 -18.29 16.47
N ASN A 302 7.27 -16.99 16.46
CA ASN A 302 7.17 -16.12 17.62
C ASN A 302 6.46 -14.83 17.23
N VAL A 303 5.19 -14.73 17.58
CA VAL A 303 4.34 -13.57 17.26
C VAL A 303 4.88 -12.27 17.86
N SER A 304 5.54 -12.35 19.02
CA SER A 304 6.16 -11.18 19.67
C SER A 304 7.52 -10.79 19.10
N ASN A 305 8.01 -11.50 18.10
CA ASN A 305 9.28 -11.25 17.44
C ASN A 305 9.20 -11.72 15.98
N ALA A 306 8.21 -11.22 15.27
CA ALA A 306 8.06 -11.49 13.84
C ALA A 306 9.22 -10.88 13.03
N PRO A 307 9.58 -11.44 11.87
CA PRO A 307 10.61 -10.86 11.00
C PRO A 307 10.40 -9.37 10.72
N TYR A 308 9.14 -8.96 10.48
CA TYR A 308 8.77 -7.55 10.37
C TYR A 308 7.43 -7.32 11.07
N GLU A 309 7.35 -6.21 11.82
CA GLU A 309 6.14 -5.73 12.48
C GLU A 309 5.90 -4.29 12.06
N LEU A 310 4.72 -4.02 11.54
CA LEU A 310 4.30 -2.70 11.10
C LEU A 310 3.14 -2.24 11.97
N TYR A 311 3.41 -1.27 12.83
CA TYR A 311 2.39 -0.59 13.61
C TYR A 311 2.14 0.82 13.06
N TYR A 312 0.88 1.22 12.97
CA TYR A 312 0.51 2.59 12.64
C TYR A 312 -0.81 2.99 13.29
N ARG A 313 -0.93 4.29 13.55
CA ARG A 313 -2.10 4.88 14.21
C ARG A 313 -2.59 6.12 13.46
N TYR A 314 -3.91 6.24 13.37
CA TYR A 314 -4.61 7.41 12.85
C TYR A 314 -5.80 7.74 13.76
N GLY A 315 -5.76 8.88 14.45
CA GLY A 315 -6.75 9.24 15.46
C GLY A 315 -6.79 8.21 16.59
N ASP A 316 -7.98 7.68 16.84
CA ASP A 316 -8.22 6.67 17.87
C ASP A 316 -8.12 5.22 17.34
N GLN A 317 -7.75 5.04 16.08
CA GLN A 317 -7.60 3.73 15.45
C GLN A 317 -6.13 3.38 15.28
N ASP A 318 -5.78 2.14 15.58
CA ASP A 318 -4.47 1.58 15.34
C ASP A 318 -4.56 0.28 14.54
N SER A 319 -3.45 -0.11 13.94
CA SER A 319 -3.33 -1.34 13.19
C SER A 319 -1.93 -1.92 13.37
N LEU A 320 -1.87 -3.23 13.54
CA LEU A 320 -0.65 -4.01 13.57
C LEU A 320 -0.69 -5.07 12.49
N ILE A 321 0.35 -5.12 11.68
CA ILE A 321 0.52 -6.11 10.61
C ILE A 321 1.87 -6.76 10.81
N LEU A 322 1.90 -8.10 10.88
CA LEU A 322 3.14 -8.88 10.91
C LEU A 322 3.44 -9.40 9.51
N PHE A 323 4.73 -9.43 9.13
CA PHE A 323 5.17 -10.04 7.88
C PHE A 323 6.24 -11.10 8.13
N ALA A 324 6.15 -12.19 7.37
CA ALA A 324 7.13 -13.28 7.39
C ALA A 324 7.37 -13.80 5.96
N PRO A 325 8.58 -14.33 5.64
CA PRO A 325 8.85 -14.96 4.36
C PRO A 325 7.87 -16.12 4.10
N SER A 326 7.22 -16.12 2.93
CA SER A 326 6.23 -17.15 2.59
C SER A 326 6.86 -18.46 2.09
N GLY A 327 8.14 -18.44 1.68
CA GLY A 327 8.77 -19.51 0.92
C GLY A 327 8.33 -19.54 -0.56
N ILE A 328 7.42 -18.68 -0.97
CA ILE A 328 7.01 -18.47 -2.37
C ILE A 328 7.79 -17.26 -2.88
N GLU A 329 8.50 -17.43 -3.99
CA GLU A 329 9.30 -16.35 -4.60
C GLU A 329 8.44 -15.12 -4.88
N GLY A 330 8.86 -13.96 -4.40
CA GLY A 330 8.19 -12.68 -4.58
C GLY A 330 7.02 -12.41 -3.63
N TYR A 331 6.83 -13.23 -2.57
CA TYR A 331 5.72 -13.06 -1.63
C TYR A 331 6.11 -13.19 -0.16
N TYR A 332 5.47 -12.37 0.67
CA TYR A 332 5.39 -12.53 2.13
C TYR A 332 4.05 -13.14 2.53
N PHE A 333 4.01 -13.84 3.67
CA PHE A 333 2.80 -13.94 4.47
C PHE A 333 2.66 -12.68 5.31
N ALA A 334 1.44 -12.15 5.38
CA ALA A 334 1.11 -11.02 6.24
C ALA A 334 -0.09 -11.36 7.13
N TYR A 335 0.04 -11.15 8.44
CA TYR A 335 -1.05 -11.31 9.39
C TYR A 335 -1.58 -9.94 9.82
N SER A 336 -2.88 -9.71 9.65
CA SER A 336 -3.57 -8.51 10.11
C SER A 336 -4.26 -8.76 11.45
N TYR A 337 -3.89 -8.00 12.47
CA TYR A 337 -4.63 -8.00 13.73
C TYR A 337 -6.03 -7.42 13.58
N LEU A 338 -6.20 -6.41 12.74
CA LEU A 338 -7.48 -5.73 12.52
C LEU A 338 -8.55 -6.68 11.98
N TYR A 339 -8.19 -7.50 11.01
CA TYR A 339 -9.12 -8.40 10.31
C TYR A 339 -8.97 -9.86 10.71
N ASN A 340 -8.03 -10.19 11.59
CA ASN A 340 -7.73 -11.55 12.02
C ASN A 340 -7.58 -12.53 10.85
N LEU A 341 -6.77 -12.16 9.87
CA LEU A 341 -6.51 -12.98 8.68
C LEU A 341 -5.05 -12.99 8.29
N ILE A 342 -4.63 -14.04 7.61
CA ILE A 342 -3.33 -14.13 6.94
C ILE A 342 -3.55 -14.08 5.43
N ALA A 343 -2.77 -13.25 4.75
CA ALA A 343 -2.78 -13.13 3.30
C ALA A 343 -1.38 -13.28 2.70
N LEU A 344 -1.31 -13.62 1.42
CA LEU A 344 -0.11 -13.48 0.60
C LEU A 344 -0.01 -12.04 0.12
N VAL A 345 1.15 -11.41 0.28
CA VAL A 345 1.45 -10.04 -0.16
C VAL A 345 2.64 -10.08 -1.11
N GLU A 346 2.54 -9.43 -2.25
CA GLU A 346 3.67 -9.28 -3.16
C GLU A 346 4.76 -8.42 -2.51
N GLU A 347 6.02 -8.85 -2.54
CA GLU A 347 7.18 -8.09 -2.03
C GLU A 347 7.25 -6.69 -2.64
N ALA A 348 6.90 -6.57 -3.93
CA ALA A 348 6.87 -5.29 -4.64
C ALA A 348 5.84 -4.29 -4.07
N THR A 349 4.82 -4.76 -3.35
CA THR A 349 3.82 -3.91 -2.70
C THR A 349 4.34 -3.30 -1.40
N VAL A 350 5.28 -3.96 -0.73
CA VAL A 350 5.82 -3.56 0.58
C VAL A 350 7.36 -3.42 0.55
N PRO A 351 7.94 -2.69 -0.42
CA PRO A 351 9.40 -2.63 -0.60
C PRO A 351 10.12 -2.02 0.61
N TYR A 352 9.42 -1.22 1.41
CA TYR A 352 9.95 -0.57 2.61
C TYR A 352 10.32 -1.55 3.73
N LEU A 353 9.86 -2.80 3.69
CA LEU A 353 10.33 -3.84 4.61
C LEU A 353 11.83 -4.11 4.44
N GLU A 354 12.35 -4.00 3.21
CA GLU A 354 13.77 -4.20 2.88
C GLU A 354 14.59 -2.90 2.86
N TRP A 355 13.93 -1.74 3.00
CA TRP A 355 14.62 -0.46 3.02
C TRP A 355 15.59 -0.36 4.20
N ASN A 356 16.59 0.48 4.02
CA ASN A 356 17.45 0.96 5.10
C ASN A 356 17.02 2.37 5.53
N THR A 357 17.60 2.89 6.62
CA THR A 357 17.25 4.22 7.16
C THR A 357 17.35 5.33 6.12
N LYS A 358 18.37 5.26 5.23
CA LYS A 358 18.58 6.28 4.19
C LYS A 358 17.39 6.40 3.23
N ASP A 359 16.62 5.34 3.04
CA ASP A 359 15.47 5.36 2.13
C ASP A 359 14.29 6.16 2.69
N PHE A 360 14.22 6.33 4.02
CA PHE A 360 13.18 7.10 4.71
C PHE A 360 13.52 8.58 4.88
N ILE A 361 14.79 8.97 4.76
CA ILE A 361 15.26 10.31 5.09
C ILE A 361 15.62 11.14 3.86
N SER A 362 15.63 12.45 4.03
CA SER A 362 16.19 13.38 3.07
C SER A 362 17.70 13.20 2.96
N ASP A 363 18.27 13.46 1.79
CA ASP A 363 19.72 13.52 1.64
C ASP A 363 20.33 14.75 2.34
N GLN A 364 19.53 15.78 2.64
CA GLN A 364 19.99 16.96 3.37
C GLN A 364 20.25 16.62 4.84
N LEU A 365 21.48 16.87 5.28
CA LEU A 365 21.86 16.66 6.67
C LEU A 365 21.41 17.80 7.59
N PHE A 366 21.53 19.05 7.12
CA PHE A 366 21.12 20.25 7.82
C PHE A 366 19.98 20.91 7.05
N HIS A 367 18.90 21.25 7.72
CA HIS A 367 17.67 21.74 7.08
C HIS A 367 16.99 22.89 7.82
N GLU A 368 17.59 23.40 8.90
CA GLU A 368 16.99 24.44 9.71
C GLU A 368 16.83 25.75 8.93
N SER A 369 15.76 26.48 9.20
CA SER A 369 15.57 27.82 8.66
C SER A 369 16.54 28.81 9.32
N ILE A 370 17.16 29.69 8.54
CA ILE A 370 18.01 30.73 9.07
C ILE A 370 17.29 31.67 10.07
N ASN A 371 15.94 31.71 10.02
CA ASN A 371 15.13 32.53 10.92
C ASN A 371 15.00 31.94 12.32
N ASP A 372 15.24 30.64 12.47
CA ASP A 372 15.09 29.87 13.72
C ASP A 372 16.44 29.67 14.41
N VAL A 373 17.53 30.12 13.77
CA VAL A 373 18.89 29.95 14.25
C VAL A 373 19.32 31.17 15.05
N TYR A 374 19.82 30.92 16.27
CA TYR A 374 20.33 31.94 17.18
C TYR A 374 21.84 32.13 17.08
N ASP A 375 22.64 31.04 17.11
CA ASP A 375 24.09 31.10 16.96
C ASP A 375 24.58 29.92 16.08
N ILE A 376 25.67 30.14 15.33
CA ILE A 376 26.38 29.09 14.58
C ILE A 376 27.86 29.14 14.98
N GLU A 377 28.36 28.03 15.54
CA GLU A 377 29.76 27.83 15.85
C GLU A 377 30.34 26.80 14.88
N ILE A 378 31.45 27.09 14.21
CA ILE A 378 32.07 26.25 13.21
C ILE A 378 33.56 26.17 13.47
N SER A 379 34.05 24.97 13.76
CA SER A 379 35.48 24.72 13.96
C SER A 379 35.94 23.54 13.13
N GLY A 380 37.20 23.55 12.74
CA GLY A 380 37.78 22.39 12.03
C GLY A 380 39.06 22.71 11.31
N VAL A 381 39.57 21.69 10.59
CA VAL A 381 40.82 21.75 9.85
C VAL A 381 40.65 21.35 8.39
N ILE A 382 41.25 22.09 7.50
CA ILE A 382 41.37 21.72 6.08
C ILE A 382 42.74 21.11 5.90
N THR A 383 42.80 19.86 5.37
CA THR A 383 44.01 19.13 5.14
C THR A 383 44.26 18.92 3.65
N ASN A 384 45.53 18.86 3.24
CA ASN A 384 45.89 18.45 1.88
C ASN A 384 45.79 16.92 1.69
N GLY A 385 46.06 16.45 0.48
CA GLY A 385 45.98 15.03 0.12
C GLY A 385 46.97 14.13 0.91
N ALA A 386 47.98 14.71 1.59
CA ALA A 386 48.90 14.01 2.47
C ALA A 386 48.47 14.05 3.94
N GLY A 387 47.32 14.63 4.27
CA GLY A 387 46.81 14.77 5.64
C GLY A 387 47.48 15.90 6.46
N VAL A 388 48.25 16.77 5.83
CA VAL A 388 48.86 17.92 6.51
C VAL A 388 47.84 19.05 6.61
N VAL A 389 47.70 19.61 7.81
CA VAL A 389 46.80 20.76 8.04
C VAL A 389 47.29 21.98 7.26
N GLU A 390 46.49 22.51 6.41
CA GLU A 390 46.73 23.72 5.62
C GLU A 390 46.09 24.95 6.27
N LYS A 391 44.90 24.75 6.89
CA LYS A 391 44.15 25.86 7.51
C LYS A 391 43.34 25.33 8.70
N GLU A 392 43.35 26.11 9.79
CA GLU A 392 42.46 25.91 10.93
C GLU A 392 41.35 26.99 10.87
N ILE A 393 40.13 26.58 11.17
CA ILE A 393 38.95 27.43 11.15
C ILE A 393 38.30 27.38 12.51
N ASP A 394 37.93 28.56 13.03
CA ASP A 394 37.20 28.73 14.29
C ASP A 394 36.37 30.03 14.17
N GLU A 395 35.15 29.88 13.74
CA GLU A 395 34.26 31.00 13.45
C GLU A 395 32.93 30.86 14.20
N THR A 396 32.44 31.95 14.73
CA THR A 396 31.13 32.04 15.39
C THR A 396 30.33 33.18 14.84
N PHE A 397 29.07 32.93 14.53
CA PHE A 397 28.11 33.93 14.05
C PHE A 397 26.92 34.02 15.02
N ASN A 398 26.59 35.23 15.46
CA ASN A 398 25.36 35.50 16.18
C ASN A 398 24.30 36.01 15.18
N LEU A 399 23.12 35.40 15.19
CA LEU A 399 21.99 35.76 14.35
C LEU A 399 20.87 36.30 15.23
N ARG A 400 20.30 37.43 14.88
CA ARG A 400 19.21 38.08 15.63
C ARG A 400 18.19 38.63 14.66
N GLY A 401 16.90 38.53 15.00
CA GLY A 401 15.80 38.92 14.12
C GLY A 401 15.55 37.94 12.98
N THR A 402 14.57 38.23 12.15
CA THR A 402 14.08 37.31 11.10
C THR A 402 13.88 38.03 9.77
N GLY A 403 13.86 37.25 8.67
CA GLY A 403 13.51 37.73 7.34
C GLY A 403 14.43 38.85 6.81
N ASN A 404 13.86 40.05 6.63
CA ASN A 404 14.60 41.24 6.17
C ASN A 404 15.28 42.03 7.30
N ASP A 405 14.87 41.79 8.54
CA ASP A 405 15.38 42.44 9.73
C ASP A 405 16.46 41.60 10.45
N ILE A 406 16.91 40.51 9.81
CA ILE A 406 17.96 39.67 10.35
C ILE A 406 19.28 40.45 10.45
N GLU A 407 19.88 40.43 11.63
CA GLU A 407 21.22 40.97 11.93
C GLU A 407 22.18 39.79 12.17
N ILE A 408 23.32 39.80 11.52
CA ILE A 408 24.34 38.75 11.61
C ILE A 408 25.64 39.39 12.03
N THR A 409 26.23 38.92 13.13
CA THR A 409 27.46 39.46 13.69
C THR A 409 28.48 38.32 13.85
N PRO A 410 29.59 38.32 13.08
CA PRO A 410 30.71 37.43 13.36
C PRO A 410 31.38 37.85 14.67
N VAL A 411 31.60 36.88 15.56
CA VAL A 411 32.24 37.14 16.86
C VAL A 411 33.67 37.64 16.68
N SER A 412 34.39 37.14 15.68
CA SER A 412 35.76 37.51 15.33
C SER A 412 35.92 39.03 15.06
N THR A 413 34.92 39.68 14.47
CA THR A 413 34.95 41.12 14.19
C THR A 413 34.15 41.94 15.18
N GLY A 414 33.15 41.37 15.83
CA GLY A 414 32.21 42.03 16.75
C GLY A 414 31.36 43.12 16.09
N LYS A 415 31.29 43.15 14.75
CA LYS A 415 30.53 44.19 14.00
C LYS A 415 29.45 43.53 13.16
N PRO A 416 28.20 44.01 13.24
CA PRO A 416 27.12 43.52 12.39
C PRO A 416 27.46 43.67 10.90
N PHE A 417 27.04 42.71 10.12
CA PHE A 417 27.18 42.74 8.68
C PHE A 417 26.32 43.83 8.02
N SER A 418 26.87 44.46 6.97
CA SER A 418 26.07 45.26 6.04
C SER A 418 25.12 44.37 5.23
N THR A 419 24.13 44.97 4.58
CA THR A 419 23.16 44.27 3.72
C THR A 419 23.84 43.36 2.67
N ASP A 420 24.97 43.82 2.10
CA ASP A 420 25.69 43.01 1.11
C ASP A 420 26.42 41.82 1.75
N LEU A 421 26.96 41.99 2.96
CA LEU A 421 27.59 40.91 3.72
C LEU A 421 26.55 39.91 4.26
N ILE A 422 25.35 40.37 4.65
CA ILE A 422 24.23 39.46 4.98
C ILE A 422 23.85 38.62 3.76
N ARG A 423 23.80 39.20 2.56
CA ARG A 423 23.55 38.45 1.32
C ARG A 423 24.65 37.42 1.05
N ASN A 424 25.90 37.79 1.30
CA ASN A 424 27.05 36.90 1.17
C ASN A 424 26.99 35.76 2.22
N PHE A 425 26.66 36.07 3.47
CA PHE A 425 26.44 35.05 4.51
C PHE A 425 25.31 34.07 4.15
N LYS A 426 24.22 34.56 3.57
CA LYS A 426 23.15 33.67 3.07
C LYS A 426 23.64 32.71 1.99
N GLN A 427 24.67 33.02 1.19
CA GLN A 427 25.31 32.06 0.29
C GLN A 427 26.07 30.97 1.08
N PHE A 428 26.78 31.35 2.14
CA PHE A 428 27.43 30.41 3.04
C PHE A 428 26.39 29.49 3.74
N TYR A 429 25.28 30.07 4.24
CA TYR A 429 24.20 29.29 4.83
C TYR A 429 23.66 28.22 3.85
N MET A 430 23.51 28.60 2.59
CA MET A 430 23.15 27.63 1.54
C MET A 430 24.19 26.52 1.35
N VAL A 431 25.48 26.77 1.60
CA VAL A 431 26.52 25.72 1.57
C VAL A 431 26.32 24.73 2.71
N MET A 432 25.92 25.18 3.90
CA MET A 432 25.56 24.30 5.01
C MET A 432 24.43 23.34 4.61
N LEU A 433 23.38 23.85 3.95
CA LEU A 433 22.24 23.06 3.47
C LEU A 433 22.62 22.08 2.34
N LEU A 434 23.78 22.26 1.68
CA LEU A 434 24.24 21.42 0.58
C LEU A 434 25.19 20.30 1.01
N VAL A 435 25.48 20.17 2.31
CA VAL A 435 26.24 19.00 2.84
C VAL A 435 25.28 17.83 2.91
N ASN A 436 25.28 17.01 1.87
CA ASN A 436 24.31 15.92 1.69
C ASN A 436 24.88 14.57 2.11
N ILE A 437 24.02 13.74 2.68
CA ILE A 437 24.26 12.31 2.95
C ILE A 437 24.49 11.59 1.62
N GLN A 438 25.64 10.88 1.52
CA GLN A 438 26.02 10.15 0.31
C GLN A 438 25.78 8.65 0.42
N GLY A 439 25.80 8.09 1.62
CA GLY A 439 25.59 6.67 1.80
C GLY A 439 25.64 6.24 3.26
N TYR A 440 25.40 4.96 3.46
CA TYR A 440 25.25 4.31 4.75
C TYR A 440 26.54 3.62 5.17
N MET A 441 27.08 3.96 6.35
CA MET A 441 28.40 3.48 6.79
C MET A 441 28.44 1.99 7.10
N LYS A 442 27.35 1.39 7.60
CA LYS A 442 27.31 -0.05 7.88
C LYS A 442 27.62 -0.92 6.64
N THR A 443 27.28 -0.43 5.44
CA THR A 443 27.61 -1.13 4.19
C THR A 443 29.08 -1.09 3.83
N GLU A 444 29.84 -0.19 4.43
CA GLU A 444 31.30 -0.03 4.21
C GLU A 444 32.15 -0.89 5.17
N GLY A 445 31.53 -1.63 6.10
CA GLY A 445 32.20 -2.56 6.99
C GLY A 445 33.03 -1.90 8.12
N VAL A 446 32.68 -0.66 8.50
CA VAL A 446 33.34 0.03 9.63
C VAL A 446 32.60 -0.28 10.92
N GLU A 447 33.25 -0.92 11.85
CA GLU A 447 32.66 -1.34 13.13
C GLU A 447 32.91 -0.37 14.30
N ASP A 448 33.96 0.45 14.24
CA ASP A 448 34.38 1.34 15.35
C ASP A 448 34.77 2.72 14.85
N TYR A 449 33.82 3.66 14.96
CA TYR A 449 34.00 5.06 14.53
C TYR A 449 34.70 5.92 15.57
N SER A 450 34.84 5.45 16.82
CA SER A 450 35.43 6.24 17.91
C SER A 450 36.92 6.52 17.70
N LYS A 451 37.58 5.81 16.77
CA LYS A 451 39.01 5.97 16.43
C LYS A 451 39.25 6.92 15.26
N LEU A 452 38.19 7.41 14.64
CA LEU A 452 38.34 8.36 13.53
C LEU A 452 38.70 9.73 14.07
N GLU A 453 39.53 10.45 13.32
CA GLU A 453 39.94 11.82 13.66
C GLU A 453 38.78 12.79 13.34
N GLU A 454 38.33 13.55 14.32
CA GLU A 454 37.39 14.66 14.10
C GLU A 454 38.09 15.78 13.31
N ILE A 455 37.54 16.18 12.20
CA ILE A 455 38.09 17.22 11.32
C ILE A 455 37.23 18.47 11.25
N ALA A 456 35.97 18.40 11.62
CA ALA A 456 35.08 19.55 11.72
C ALA A 456 33.96 19.32 12.73
N CYS A 457 33.53 20.41 13.36
CA CYS A 457 32.34 20.48 14.20
C CYS A 457 31.52 21.72 13.79
N VAL A 458 30.24 21.53 13.59
CA VAL A 458 29.26 22.62 13.42
C VAL A 458 28.24 22.50 14.53
N LYS A 459 28.08 23.55 15.33
CA LYS A 459 27.12 23.62 16.40
C LYS A 459 26.15 24.76 16.13
N VAL A 460 24.89 24.46 16.06
CA VAL A 460 23.80 25.40 15.80
C VAL A 460 22.94 25.47 17.04
N THR A 461 22.82 26.67 17.60
CA THR A 461 21.89 26.97 18.69
C THR A 461 20.63 27.56 18.07
N MET A 462 19.50 26.98 18.36
CA MET A 462 18.19 27.44 17.87
C MET A 462 17.60 28.52 18.79
N ASP A 463 16.59 29.23 18.31
CA ASP A 463 15.91 30.31 19.09
C ASP A 463 15.20 29.76 20.35
N ASP A 464 14.77 28.52 20.35
CA ASP A 464 14.18 27.83 21.51
C ASP A 464 15.22 27.35 22.54
N GLY A 465 16.50 27.52 22.23
CA GLY A 465 17.63 27.10 23.05
C GLY A 465 18.09 25.65 22.83
N SER A 466 17.47 24.92 21.91
CA SER A 466 17.96 23.61 21.50
C SER A 466 19.27 23.70 20.73
N ILE A 467 20.04 22.63 20.72
CA ILE A 467 21.37 22.60 20.10
C ILE A 467 21.46 21.41 19.16
N LEU A 468 21.91 21.68 17.94
CA LEU A 468 22.26 20.67 16.95
C LEU A 468 23.76 20.67 16.76
N GLU A 469 24.41 19.55 17.06
CA GLU A 469 25.85 19.38 16.93
C GLU A 469 26.18 18.38 15.82
N TYR A 470 26.83 18.84 14.76
CA TYR A 470 27.27 18.03 13.62
C TYR A 470 28.79 17.84 13.72
N LYS A 471 29.25 16.60 13.91
CA LYS A 471 30.68 16.26 13.93
C LYS A 471 31.04 15.43 12.72
N TYR A 472 32.15 15.82 12.08
CA TYR A 472 32.65 15.18 10.87
C TYR A 472 34.00 14.53 11.16
N TYR A 473 34.08 13.22 10.93
CA TYR A 473 35.25 12.43 11.19
C TYR A 473 35.88 11.96 9.89
N SER A 474 37.22 12.06 9.78
CA SER A 474 37.94 11.63 8.58
C SER A 474 37.87 10.12 8.42
N TYR A 475 37.11 9.63 7.45
CA TYR A 475 37.00 8.20 7.18
C TYR A 475 37.93 7.74 6.03
N SER A 476 38.03 8.55 4.99
CA SER A 476 38.90 8.28 3.84
C SER A 476 39.36 9.59 3.19
N ALA A 477 40.14 9.48 2.10
CA ALA A 477 40.53 10.66 1.32
C ALA A 477 39.37 11.47 0.78
N ARG A 478 38.16 10.87 0.63
CA ARG A 478 37.01 11.49 -0.01
C ARG A 478 35.75 11.56 0.87
N ARG A 479 35.72 10.86 2.01
CA ARG A 479 34.52 10.67 2.82
C ARG A 479 34.76 11.04 4.27
N CYS A 480 33.78 11.66 4.89
CA CYS A 480 33.68 11.87 6.32
C CYS A 480 32.48 11.10 6.87
N TYR A 481 32.69 10.35 7.94
CA TYR A 481 31.62 9.90 8.81
C TYR A 481 31.03 11.12 9.52
N VAL A 482 29.73 11.16 9.68
CA VAL A 482 29.04 12.27 10.33
C VAL A 482 28.15 11.78 11.45
N THR A 483 28.17 12.54 12.57
CA THR A 483 27.21 12.37 13.67
C THR A 483 26.38 13.63 13.87
N VAL A 484 25.13 13.45 14.24
CA VAL A 484 24.22 14.51 14.69
C VAL A 484 23.91 14.24 16.16
N ASN A 485 24.23 15.17 17.05
CA ASN A 485 24.09 15.02 18.52
C ASN A 485 24.73 13.73 19.08
N GLY A 486 25.84 13.30 18.46
CA GLY A 486 26.61 12.11 18.88
C GLY A 486 26.17 10.80 18.23
N GLU A 487 25.05 10.78 17.49
CA GLU A 487 24.55 9.61 16.77
C GLU A 487 24.82 9.74 15.27
N GLY A 488 25.15 8.65 14.59
CA GLY A 488 25.40 8.68 13.15
C GLY A 488 25.49 7.31 12.52
N GLU A 489 25.07 7.26 11.26
CA GLU A 489 25.07 6.04 10.44
C GLU A 489 25.59 6.28 9.03
N PHE A 490 25.85 7.56 8.68
CA PHE A 490 26.07 8.00 7.30
C PHE A 490 27.43 8.62 7.07
N TYR A 491 27.80 8.72 5.80
CA TYR A 491 28.93 9.52 5.38
C TYR A 491 28.51 10.63 4.41
N VAL A 492 29.30 11.69 4.42
CA VAL A 492 29.22 12.84 3.49
C VAL A 492 30.50 12.95 2.70
N ASN A 493 30.52 13.77 1.64
CA ASN A 493 31.76 14.04 0.91
C ASN A 493 32.68 14.95 1.73
N LYS A 494 33.93 14.60 1.85
CA LYS A 494 34.95 15.39 2.55
C LYS A 494 35.16 16.76 1.93
N LYS A 495 35.07 16.88 0.61
CA LYS A 495 35.16 18.15 -0.12
C LYS A 495 34.07 19.13 0.27
N ASP A 496 32.85 18.65 0.55
CA ASP A 496 31.72 19.48 0.94
C ASP A 496 31.93 20.03 2.36
N VAL A 497 32.52 19.23 3.26
CA VAL A 497 32.95 19.67 4.61
C VAL A 497 34.07 20.72 4.53
N PHE A 498 35.06 20.51 3.67
CA PHE A 498 36.12 21.50 3.48
C PHE A 498 35.61 22.80 2.88
N LYS A 499 34.66 22.70 1.94
CA LYS A 499 33.98 23.89 1.41
C LYS A 499 33.22 24.63 2.49
N LEU A 500 32.46 23.93 3.34
CA LEU A 500 31.75 24.50 4.49
C LEU A 500 32.72 25.31 5.39
N LEU A 501 33.84 24.73 5.79
CA LEU A 501 34.86 25.39 6.60
C LEU A 501 35.47 26.62 5.90
N CYS A 502 35.82 26.45 4.62
CA CYS A 502 36.39 27.55 3.83
C CYS A 502 35.43 28.73 3.72
N ASP A 503 34.16 28.43 3.37
CA ASP A 503 33.15 29.45 3.16
C ASP A 503 32.68 30.13 4.46
N ALA A 504 32.72 29.44 5.61
CA ALA A 504 32.53 30.03 6.93
C ALA A 504 33.57 31.11 7.19
N ASN A 505 34.85 30.79 7.01
CA ASN A 505 35.94 31.75 7.21
C ASN A 505 35.89 32.90 6.20
N ARG A 506 35.52 32.65 4.93
CA ARG A 506 35.34 33.72 3.92
C ARG A 506 34.21 34.65 4.31
N ALA A 507 33.04 34.11 4.73
CA ALA A 507 31.91 34.90 5.19
C ALA A 507 32.27 35.78 6.39
N ALA A 508 32.96 35.23 7.42
CA ALA A 508 33.38 35.98 8.59
C ALA A 508 34.31 37.15 8.27
N ASN A 509 35.18 36.97 7.28
CA ASN A 509 36.15 37.97 6.83
C ASN A 509 35.63 38.91 5.70
N GLY A 510 34.35 38.81 5.34
CA GLY A 510 33.74 39.64 4.31
C GLY A 510 34.20 39.33 2.88
N LEU A 511 34.81 38.17 2.67
CA LEU A 511 35.22 37.67 1.34
C LEU A 511 34.02 37.02 0.63
N THR A 512 34.00 37.11 -0.71
CA THR A 512 32.89 36.54 -1.52
C THR A 512 32.78 35.04 -1.34
N VAL A 513 31.57 34.57 -1.04
CA VAL A 513 31.18 33.18 -1.03
C VAL A 513 30.36 32.87 -2.29
N ASP A 514 30.75 31.83 -3.03
CA ASP A 514 29.98 31.28 -4.15
C ASP A 514 29.66 29.83 -3.87
N ARG A 515 28.38 29.52 -3.68
CA ARG A 515 27.92 28.15 -3.38
C ARG A 515 28.21 27.15 -4.49
N ASN A 516 28.41 27.61 -5.73
CA ASN A 516 28.66 26.77 -6.91
C ASN A 516 30.16 26.56 -7.20
N MET A 517 31.05 27.26 -6.49
CA MET A 517 32.49 27.19 -6.69
C MET A 517 33.10 26.14 -5.74
N GLU A 518 34.03 25.34 -6.21
CA GLU A 518 34.81 24.43 -5.36
C GLU A 518 35.72 25.26 -4.44
N TYR A 519 35.98 24.79 -3.20
CA TYR A 519 36.81 25.53 -2.24
C TYR A 519 38.25 25.74 -2.73
N SER A 520 38.77 24.83 -3.58
CA SER A 520 40.10 24.90 -4.18
C SER A 520 40.24 25.96 -5.28
N ASP A 521 39.11 26.47 -5.80
CA ASP A 521 39.10 27.39 -6.94
C ASP A 521 39.07 28.86 -6.49
N TYR A 522 38.97 29.12 -5.19
CA TYR A 522 39.11 30.48 -4.66
C TYR A 522 40.54 30.98 -4.83
N VAL A 523 40.68 32.11 -5.49
CA VAL A 523 41.94 32.85 -5.61
C VAL A 523 41.85 34.02 -4.63
N ASP A 524 42.59 33.94 -3.53
CA ASP A 524 42.68 34.99 -2.50
C ASP A 524 43.77 35.97 -2.81
#